data_9e3ced47d1348f4c749a69366941deba
#
_entry.id   9e3ced47d1348f4c749a69366941deba
#
_cell.length_a   1.000
_cell.length_b   1.000
_cell.length_c   1.000
_cell.angle_alpha   90.00
_cell.angle_beta   90.00
_cell.angle_gamma   90.00
#
_symmetry.space_group_name_H-M   'P 1'
#
loop_
_entity.id
_entity.type
_entity.pdbx_description
1 polymer ?
#
loop_
_entity_poly.entity_id
_entity_poly.type
_entity_poly.pdbx_seq_one_letter_code
_entity_poly.pdbx_strand_id
1 'polypeptide(L)' 'MSVIYKELDRLIGNAKTARAEVQSEWGKNYWDGVLAYLLRVANRLI' A
#
# COMPACT_ATOMS: atom_id res chain seq x y z
N MET A 1 -7.34 10.11 16.78
CA MET A 1 -7.05 9.35 15.56
C MET A 1 -7.01 7.87 15.87
N SER A 2 -7.59 7.05 15.03
CA SER A 2 -7.67 5.62 15.33
C SER A 2 -6.37 4.90 15.01
N VAL A 3 -6.15 3.79 15.72
CA VAL A 3 -4.98 2.95 15.52
C VAL A 3 -4.95 2.39 14.10
N ILE A 4 -6.13 2.18 13.52
CA ILE A 4 -6.26 1.64 12.17
C ILE A 4 -5.60 2.57 11.15
N TYR A 5 -5.74 3.87 11.33
CA TYR A 5 -5.13 4.84 10.43
C TYR A 5 -3.62 4.75 10.42
N LYS A 6 -3.02 4.63 11.61
CA LYS A 6 -1.57 4.52 11.70
C LYS A 6 -1.06 3.25 11.02
N GLU A 7 -1.81 2.15 11.18
CA GLU A 7 -1.43 0.90 10.56
C GLU A 7 -1.54 0.97 9.05
N LEU A 8 -2.59 1.61 8.53
CA LEU A 8 -2.74 1.79 7.10
C LEU A 8 -1.61 2.63 6.52
N ASP A 9 -1.24 3.71 7.20
CA ASP A 9 -0.13 4.55 6.77
C ASP A 9 1.16 3.74 6.68
N ARG A 10 1.42 2.90 7.69
CA ARG A 10 2.60 2.07 7.72
C ARG A 10 2.57 1.07 6.57
N LEU A 11 1.44 0.41 6.35
CA LEU A 11 1.31 -0.56 5.29
C LEU A 11 1.50 0.06 3.92
N ILE A 12 0.91 1.23 3.70
CA ILE A 12 1.07 1.94 2.44
C ILE A 12 2.53 2.31 2.22
N GLY A 13 3.20 2.83 3.25
CA GLY A 13 4.61 3.16 3.16
C GLY A 13 5.47 1.95 2.85
N ASN A 14 5.21 0.83 3.52
CA ASN A 14 5.95 -0.39 3.27
C ASN A 14 5.72 -0.91 1.85
N ALA A 15 4.49 -0.83 1.37
CA ALA A 15 4.17 -1.27 0.01
C ALA A 15 4.87 -0.40 -1.02
N LYS A 16 4.93 0.90 -0.80
CA LYS A 16 5.64 1.81 -1.71
C LYS A 16 7.12 1.49 -1.76
N THR A 17 7.72 1.21 -0.60
CA THR A 17 9.13 0.85 -0.52
C THR A 17 9.39 -0.46 -1.23
N ALA A 18 8.55 -1.45 -1.01
CA ALA A 18 8.68 -2.75 -1.65
C ALA A 18 8.56 -2.62 -3.17
N ARG A 19 7.61 -1.81 -3.64
CA ARG A 19 7.45 -1.59 -5.07
C ARG A 19 8.69 -0.95 -5.69
N ALA A 20 9.29 -0.01 -4.97
CA ALA A 20 10.48 0.67 -5.47
C ALA A 20 11.67 -0.27 -5.59
N GLU A 21 11.72 -1.31 -4.75
CA GLU A 21 12.82 -2.27 -4.75
C GLU A 21 12.63 -3.41 -5.74
N VAL A 22 11.41 -3.64 -6.19
CA VAL A 22 11.12 -4.73 -7.13
C VAL A 22 11.61 -4.37 -8.52
N GLN A 23 12.24 -5.35 -9.18
CA GLN A 23 12.82 -5.12 -10.50
C GLN A 23 12.07 -5.82 -11.63
N SER A 24 11.14 -6.70 -11.31
CA SER A 24 10.39 -7.42 -12.32
C SER A 24 9.04 -6.74 -12.58
N GLU A 25 8.57 -6.86 -13.82
CA GLU A 25 7.24 -6.35 -14.17
C GLU A 25 6.15 -6.99 -13.34
N TRP A 26 6.26 -8.30 -13.14
CA TRP A 26 5.30 -9.04 -12.35
C TRP A 26 5.19 -8.49 -10.94
N GLY A 27 6.35 -8.25 -10.31
CA GLY A 27 6.38 -7.73 -8.96
C GLY A 27 5.82 -6.32 -8.87
N LYS A 28 6.13 -5.47 -9.84
CA LYS A 28 5.58 -4.12 -9.88
C LYS A 28 4.07 -4.13 -10.00
N ASN A 29 3.54 -5.00 -10.86
CA ASN A 29 2.09 -5.14 -11.02
C ASN A 29 1.44 -5.63 -9.73
N TYR A 30 2.10 -6.58 -9.06
CA TYR A 30 1.60 -7.10 -7.80
C TYR A 30 1.48 -5.98 -6.75
N TRP A 31 2.56 -5.20 -6.59
CA TRP A 31 2.56 -4.13 -5.59
C TRP A 31 1.66 -2.97 -5.97
N ASP A 32 1.48 -2.71 -7.26
CA ASP A 32 0.50 -1.72 -7.71
C ASP A 32 -0.90 -2.13 -7.26
N GLY A 33 -1.23 -3.41 -7.38
CA GLY A 33 -2.52 -3.92 -6.93
C GLY A 33 -2.69 -3.79 -5.42
N VAL A 34 -1.64 -4.10 -4.67
CA VAL A 34 -1.67 -3.97 -3.20
C VAL A 34 -1.88 -2.51 -2.80
N LEU A 35 -1.14 -1.60 -3.44
CA LEU A 35 -1.29 -0.17 -3.14
C LEU A 35 -2.69 0.33 -3.46
N ALA A 36 -3.24 -0.07 -4.61
CA ALA A 36 -4.58 0.33 -4.99
C ALA A 36 -5.60 -0.15 -3.96
N TYR A 37 -5.44 -1.37 -3.49
CA TYR A 37 -6.32 -1.93 -2.47
C TYR A 37 -6.22 -1.14 -1.16
N LEU A 38 -5.00 -0.89 -0.71
CA LEU A 38 -4.79 -0.18 0.56
C LEU A 38 -5.34 1.24 0.49
N LEU A 39 -5.13 1.93 -0.63
CA LEU A 39 -5.63 3.28 -0.80
C LEU A 39 -7.16 3.31 -0.84
N ARG A 40 -7.77 2.28 -1.43
CA ARG A 40 -9.22 2.18 -1.46
C ARG A 40 -9.78 1.98 -0.05
N VAL A 41 -9.14 1.12 0.73
CA VAL A 41 -9.55 0.88 2.11
C VAL A 41 -9.42 2.16 2.93
N ALA A 42 -8.30 2.87 2.78
CA ALA A 42 -8.08 4.12 3.50
C ALA A 42 -9.15 5.15 3.13
N ASN A 43 -9.51 5.21 1.86
CA ASN A 43 -10.53 6.16 1.40
C ASN A 43 -11.90 5.87 2.01
N ARG A 44 -12.21 4.60 2.23
CA ARG A 44 -13.49 4.22 2.84
C ARG A 44 -13.57 4.58 4.32
N LEU A 45 -12.43 4.70 4.98
CA LEU A 45 -12.38 5.02 6.40
C LEU A 45 -12.47 6.52 6.66
N ILE A 46 -12.32 7.32 5.65
CA ILE A 46 -12.48 8.76 5.74
C ILE A 46 -13.93 9.12 5.44
#